data_ee97b509d604913ed954e15245318b6a
#
_entry.id   ee97b509d604913ed954e15245318b6a
#
_cell.length_a   1.000
_cell.length_b   1.000
_cell.length_c   1.000
_cell.angle_alpha   90.00
_cell.angle_beta   90.00
_cell.angle_gamma   90.00
#
_symmetry.space_group_name_H-M   'P 1'
#
loop_
_entity.id
_entity.type
_entity.pdbx_description
1 polymer ?
#
loop_
_entity_poly.entity_id
_entity_poly.type
_entity_poly.pdbx_seq_one_letter_code
_entity_poly.pdbx_strand_id
1 'polypeptide(L)'
;MFGDPLSNPKEWKKKELQELVTDDCTISYGIVQTGENQKEGIKVFRPIDIVNRKPVLSELIKTTEEISNKYKKTLLKGRELLITVRANIGDTCVIGSEFKGCNVGRGIVPIRTNERLITLEFLKNQFDTVEMNRYVKSLAKGITLIQLNMEDLRKINLIVPPLELQNEYTAFVQQIDKSKFEIWLTLQNYGIIEKRVF
;
A
#
# COMPACT_ATOMS: atom_id res chain seq x y z
N MET A 1 -0.70 -12.02 17.76
CA MET A 1 -1.68 -11.23 18.54
C MET A 1 -3.11 -11.45 18.01
N PHE A 2 -3.41 -11.19 16.74
CA PHE A 2 -4.77 -11.27 16.18
C PHE A 2 -5.12 -12.60 15.49
N GLY A 3 -4.15 -13.43 15.18
CA GLY A 3 -4.30 -14.61 14.32
C GLY A 3 -4.29 -14.24 12.84
N ASP A 4 -4.54 -15.23 12.00
CA ASP A 4 -4.67 -15.03 10.55
C ASP A 4 -5.97 -14.24 10.23
N PRO A 5 -5.89 -13.12 9.50
CA PRO A 5 -7.06 -12.28 9.21
C PRO A 5 -8.13 -12.97 8.35
N LEU A 6 -7.77 -13.98 7.58
CA LEU A 6 -8.72 -14.70 6.72
C LEU A 6 -9.53 -15.70 7.52
N SER A 7 -8.88 -16.59 8.27
CA SER A 7 -9.54 -17.60 9.11
C SER A 7 -10.18 -16.97 10.34
N ASN A 8 -9.63 -15.86 10.85
CA ASN A 8 -10.13 -15.09 11.98
C ASN A 8 -10.44 -15.95 13.22
N PRO A 9 -9.47 -16.67 13.76
CA PRO A 9 -9.68 -17.63 14.85
C PRO A 9 -10.13 -16.99 16.16
N LYS A 10 -10.05 -15.66 16.27
CA LYS A 10 -10.46 -14.87 17.44
C LYS A 10 -11.80 -14.16 17.24
N GLU A 11 -12.49 -14.45 16.14
CA GLU A 11 -13.84 -13.94 15.85
C GLU A 11 -13.96 -12.41 15.87
N TRP A 12 -12.87 -11.69 15.49
CA TRP A 12 -12.91 -10.25 15.35
C TRP A 12 -14.00 -9.81 14.34
N LYS A 13 -14.62 -8.67 14.59
CA LYS A 13 -15.53 -8.07 13.60
C LYS A 13 -14.82 -7.93 12.26
N LYS A 14 -15.49 -8.32 11.17
CA LYS A 14 -15.02 -8.11 9.80
C LYS A 14 -15.78 -6.99 9.13
N LYS A 15 -15.08 -6.26 8.27
CA LYS A 15 -15.64 -5.26 7.36
C LYS A 15 -14.98 -5.36 6.00
N GLU A 16 -15.72 -5.02 4.96
CA GLU A 16 -15.16 -4.88 3.63
C GLU A 16 -14.23 -3.66 3.55
N LEU A 17 -13.19 -3.71 2.71
CA LEU A 17 -12.26 -2.60 2.55
C LEU A 17 -12.97 -1.29 2.23
N GLN A 18 -14.03 -1.32 1.42
CA GLN A 18 -14.82 -0.12 1.06
C GLN A 18 -15.51 0.55 2.25
N GLU A 19 -15.76 -0.16 3.33
CA GLU A 19 -16.35 0.38 4.56
C GLU A 19 -15.30 1.03 5.49
N LEU A 20 -14.03 0.81 5.22
CA LEU A 20 -12.90 1.21 6.06
C LEU A 20 -12.15 2.43 5.54
N VAL A 21 -12.60 2.99 4.44
CA VAL A 21 -11.96 4.15 3.79
C VAL A 21 -12.72 5.44 4.10
N THR A 22 -12.07 6.58 3.87
CA THR A 22 -12.73 7.89 3.93
C THR A 22 -13.71 8.09 2.77
N ASP A 23 -14.71 8.94 2.95
CA ASP A 23 -15.77 9.20 1.95
C ASP A 23 -15.21 9.67 0.60
N ASP A 24 -14.06 10.32 0.61
CA ASP A 24 -13.37 10.81 -0.59
C ASP A 24 -12.41 9.79 -1.23
N CYS A 25 -12.29 8.60 -0.64
CA CYS A 25 -11.50 7.49 -1.19
C CYS A 25 -12.35 6.58 -2.06
N THR A 26 -12.23 6.71 -3.36
CA THR A 26 -13.08 5.96 -4.32
C THR A 26 -12.61 4.53 -4.61
N ILE A 27 -11.49 4.07 -4.05
CA ILE A 27 -10.84 2.79 -4.36
C ILE A 27 -10.86 2.55 -5.87
N SER A 28 -10.04 3.31 -6.58
CA SER A 28 -9.93 3.26 -8.04
C SER A 28 -8.47 3.32 -8.45
N TYR A 29 -8.16 2.69 -9.58
CA TYR A 29 -6.82 2.83 -10.17
C TYR A 29 -6.65 4.22 -10.79
N GLY A 30 -5.37 4.63 -10.89
CA GLY A 30 -5.01 5.95 -11.39
C GLY A 30 -4.94 6.06 -12.91
N ILE A 31 -4.02 6.87 -13.35
CA ILE A 31 -3.86 7.30 -14.74
C ILE A 31 -3.64 6.11 -15.67
N VAL A 32 -4.51 5.97 -16.68
CA VAL A 32 -4.45 4.87 -17.65
C VAL A 32 -3.31 5.06 -18.64
N GLN A 33 -3.15 6.28 -19.14
CA GLN A 33 -2.11 6.68 -20.10
C GLN A 33 -1.41 7.93 -19.56
N THR A 34 -0.18 7.77 -19.08
CA THR A 34 0.61 8.85 -18.49
C THR A 34 1.19 9.81 -19.52
N GLY A 35 1.13 9.46 -20.80
CA GLY A 35 1.84 10.19 -21.85
C GLY A 35 3.35 9.98 -21.77
N GLU A 36 4.08 10.82 -22.51
CA GLU A 36 5.54 10.84 -22.46
C GLU A 36 6.03 11.42 -21.13
N ASN A 37 7.20 10.97 -20.67
CA ASN A 37 7.79 11.48 -19.45
C ASN A 37 8.20 12.95 -19.62
N GLN A 38 7.63 13.82 -18.80
CA GLN A 38 7.86 15.27 -18.86
C GLN A 38 9.10 15.67 -18.06
N LYS A 39 9.77 16.76 -18.49
CA LYS A 39 10.84 17.39 -17.69
C LYS A 39 10.28 17.98 -16.39
N GLU A 40 9.10 18.58 -16.48
CA GLU A 40 8.35 19.15 -15.36
C GLU A 40 6.91 18.63 -15.37
N GLY A 41 6.24 18.58 -14.22
CA GLY A 41 4.87 18.11 -14.12
C GLY A 41 4.62 17.29 -12.85
N ILE A 42 3.49 16.59 -12.87
CA ILE A 42 3.03 15.78 -11.72
C ILE A 42 3.72 14.41 -11.73
N LYS A 43 4.38 14.08 -10.63
CA LYS A 43 5.01 12.77 -10.44
C LYS A 43 3.96 11.67 -10.35
N VAL A 44 4.22 10.53 -10.98
CA VAL A 44 3.28 9.40 -11.07
C VAL A 44 3.97 8.12 -10.67
N PHE A 45 3.39 7.44 -9.68
CA PHE A 45 3.81 6.10 -9.25
C PHE A 45 3.36 5.02 -10.23
N ARG A 46 4.25 4.13 -10.57
CA ARG A 46 3.97 2.87 -11.29
C ARG A 46 4.25 1.68 -10.37
N PRO A 47 3.71 0.49 -10.62
CA PRO A 47 4.02 -0.70 -9.79
C PRO A 47 5.51 -0.97 -9.63
N ILE A 48 6.32 -0.68 -10.67
CA ILE A 48 7.77 -0.86 -10.63
C ILE A 48 8.47 0.12 -9.67
N ASP A 49 7.85 1.24 -9.36
CA ASP A 49 8.42 2.26 -8.46
C ASP A 49 8.23 1.90 -6.97
N ILE A 50 7.49 0.81 -6.69
CA ILE A 50 7.32 0.25 -5.34
C ILE A 50 8.29 -0.91 -5.18
N VAL A 51 9.55 -0.59 -4.87
CA VAL A 51 10.62 -1.57 -4.67
C VAL A 51 10.76 -1.86 -3.18
N ASN A 52 10.76 -3.15 -2.82
CA ASN A 52 10.90 -3.60 -1.43
C ASN A 52 9.93 -2.90 -0.46
N ARG A 53 8.71 -2.59 -0.94
CA ARG A 53 7.67 -1.89 -0.18
C ARG A 53 8.04 -0.45 0.23
N LYS A 54 9.07 0.14 -0.37
CA LYS A 54 9.47 1.53 -0.20
C LYS A 54 9.40 2.27 -1.53
N PRO A 55 8.81 3.46 -1.57
CA PRO A 55 8.78 4.28 -2.78
C PRO A 55 10.13 4.94 -3.03
N VAL A 56 10.55 5.00 -4.30
CA VAL A 56 11.77 5.70 -4.73
C VAL A 56 11.39 6.98 -5.47
N LEU A 57 11.43 8.11 -4.77
CA LEU A 57 10.93 9.39 -5.27
C LEU A 57 11.70 9.91 -6.50
N SER A 58 13.01 9.65 -6.61
CA SER A 58 13.87 10.18 -7.67
C SER A 58 13.59 9.60 -9.06
N GLU A 59 12.98 8.42 -9.13
CA GLU A 59 12.78 7.66 -10.37
C GLU A 59 11.34 7.75 -10.91
N LEU A 60 10.47 8.51 -10.24
CA LEU A 60 9.09 8.67 -10.67
C LEU A 60 9.02 9.41 -12.00
N ILE A 61 8.26 8.86 -12.94
CA ILE A 61 7.92 9.58 -14.17
C ILE A 61 7.02 10.78 -13.85
N LYS A 62 7.00 11.73 -14.77
CA LYS A 62 6.13 12.91 -14.67
C LYS A 62 5.15 12.94 -15.84
N THR A 63 3.92 13.32 -15.54
CA THR A 63 2.86 13.56 -16.52
C THR A 63 2.46 15.03 -16.51
N THR A 64 1.69 15.46 -17.51
CA THR A 64 1.14 16.84 -17.55
C THR A 64 0.07 17.03 -16.47
N GLU A 65 -0.10 18.28 -16.04
CA GLU A 65 -1.20 18.64 -15.13
C GLU A 65 -2.57 18.33 -15.73
N GLU A 66 -2.73 18.52 -17.04
CA GLU A 66 -3.98 18.22 -17.75
C GLU A 66 -4.36 16.74 -17.62
N ILE A 67 -3.40 15.82 -17.85
CA ILE A 67 -3.62 14.38 -17.69
C ILE A 67 -3.94 14.06 -16.22
N SER A 68 -3.14 14.54 -15.28
CA SER A 68 -3.35 14.29 -13.84
C SER A 68 -4.72 14.80 -13.37
N ASN A 69 -5.16 15.95 -13.86
CA ASN A 69 -6.44 16.56 -13.52
C ASN A 69 -7.66 15.73 -13.95
N LYS A 70 -7.55 14.88 -14.95
CA LYS A 70 -8.59 13.90 -15.33
C LYS A 70 -8.73 12.79 -14.29
N TYR A 71 -7.72 12.62 -13.42
CA TYR A 71 -7.63 11.57 -12.39
C TYR A 71 -7.50 12.15 -10.97
N LYS A 72 -8.22 13.23 -10.66
CA LYS A 72 -8.17 13.90 -9.34
C LYS A 72 -8.51 12.98 -8.17
N LYS A 73 -9.31 11.93 -8.40
CA LYS A 73 -9.72 10.96 -7.38
C LYS A 73 -8.54 10.16 -6.81
N THR A 74 -7.46 10.02 -7.58
CA THR A 74 -6.26 9.27 -7.18
C THR A 74 -5.08 10.18 -6.88
N LEU A 75 -5.28 11.49 -6.87
CA LEU A 75 -4.26 12.44 -6.44
C LEU A 75 -3.95 12.20 -4.95
N LEU A 76 -2.68 12.04 -4.63
CA LEU A 76 -2.21 11.68 -3.32
C LEU A 76 -2.28 12.87 -2.36
N LYS A 77 -2.74 12.63 -1.14
CA LYS A 77 -2.85 13.60 -0.06
C LYS A 77 -1.71 13.53 0.95
N GLY A 78 -0.89 12.45 0.86
CA GLY A 78 0.33 12.29 1.65
C GLY A 78 0.16 11.44 2.92
N ARG A 79 -0.83 10.59 2.99
CA ARG A 79 -0.97 9.54 4.00
C ARG A 79 -1.90 8.45 3.45
N GLU A 80 -1.37 7.68 2.51
CA GLU A 80 -2.12 6.60 1.88
C GLU A 80 -1.36 5.29 1.91
N LEU A 81 -2.10 4.19 1.89
CA LEU A 81 -1.61 2.88 1.52
C LEU A 81 -1.75 2.73 0.01
N LEU A 82 -0.65 2.56 -0.69
CA LEU A 82 -0.67 2.18 -2.10
C LEU A 82 -0.72 0.66 -2.21
N ILE A 83 -1.66 0.14 -3.00
CA ILE A 83 -1.79 -1.29 -3.28
C ILE A 83 -1.61 -1.51 -4.77
N THR A 84 -0.71 -2.41 -5.16
CA THR A 84 -0.53 -2.80 -6.56
C THR A 84 -1.62 -3.77 -6.99
N VAL A 85 -2.23 -3.50 -8.14
CA VAL A 85 -3.31 -4.29 -8.74
C VAL A 85 -2.91 -4.89 -10.09
N ARG A 86 -1.67 -4.63 -10.53
CA ARG A 86 -1.01 -5.18 -11.72
C ARG A 86 0.46 -5.42 -11.44
N ALA A 87 1.10 -6.20 -12.28
CA ALA A 87 2.49 -6.65 -12.11
C ALA A 87 2.65 -7.39 -10.77
N ASN A 88 3.25 -6.79 -9.77
CA ASN A 88 3.43 -7.39 -8.43
C ASN A 88 2.14 -7.26 -7.58
N ILE A 89 1.06 -7.89 -8.00
CA ILE A 89 -0.26 -7.77 -7.37
C ILE A 89 -0.18 -8.04 -5.86
N GLY A 90 -0.76 -7.13 -5.07
CA GLY A 90 -0.84 -7.24 -3.61
C GLY A 90 0.38 -6.68 -2.88
N ASP A 91 1.38 -6.13 -3.58
CA ASP A 91 2.42 -5.38 -2.90
C ASP A 91 1.85 -4.06 -2.38
N THR A 92 2.33 -3.66 -1.21
CA THR A 92 1.84 -2.48 -0.50
C THR A 92 2.98 -1.57 -0.11
N CYS A 93 2.72 -0.26 -0.07
CA CYS A 93 3.58 0.68 0.64
C CYS A 93 2.76 1.81 1.26
N VAL A 94 3.18 2.29 2.41
CA VAL A 94 2.65 3.52 3.02
C VAL A 94 3.49 4.69 2.52
N ILE A 95 2.82 5.75 2.10
CA ILE A 95 3.47 6.99 1.68
C ILE A 95 3.23 8.10 2.70
N GLY A 96 4.20 8.99 2.83
CA GLY A 96 4.16 10.15 3.70
C GLY A 96 3.75 11.43 2.99
N SER A 97 3.81 12.54 3.73
CA SER A 97 3.41 13.88 3.26
C SER A 97 4.28 14.40 2.11
N GLU A 98 5.50 13.89 1.96
CA GLU A 98 6.43 14.24 0.88
C GLU A 98 5.90 13.87 -0.51
N PHE A 99 4.95 12.94 -0.57
CA PHE A 99 4.30 12.51 -1.82
C PHE A 99 2.99 13.23 -2.12
N LYS A 100 2.61 14.20 -1.29
CA LYS A 100 1.40 14.99 -1.54
C LYS A 100 1.47 15.68 -2.90
N GLY A 101 0.40 15.57 -3.68
CA GLY A 101 0.32 16.14 -5.03
C GLY A 101 0.87 15.22 -6.14
N CYS A 102 1.50 14.09 -5.81
CA CYS A 102 1.77 13.04 -6.78
C CYS A 102 0.46 12.34 -7.19
N ASN A 103 0.48 11.60 -8.28
CA ASN A 103 -0.62 10.74 -8.69
C ASN A 103 -0.13 9.30 -8.85
N VAL A 104 -1.03 8.38 -9.13
CA VAL A 104 -0.70 6.98 -9.38
C VAL A 104 -1.14 6.54 -10.76
N GLY A 105 -0.43 5.61 -11.34
CA GLY A 105 -0.79 4.98 -12.62
C GLY A 105 -1.82 3.85 -12.44
N ARG A 106 -2.27 3.31 -13.56
CA ARG A 106 -3.33 2.29 -13.63
C ARG A 106 -3.08 1.02 -12.79
N GLY A 107 -1.83 0.71 -12.49
CA GLY A 107 -1.45 -0.48 -11.72
C GLY A 107 -1.49 -0.30 -10.21
N ILE A 108 -1.85 0.87 -9.70
CA ILE A 108 -1.84 1.20 -8.27
C ILE A 108 -3.18 1.80 -7.86
N VAL A 109 -3.62 1.46 -6.65
CA VAL A 109 -4.80 2.02 -5.99
C VAL A 109 -4.36 2.67 -4.69
N PRO A 110 -4.60 3.98 -4.50
CA PRO A 110 -4.38 4.65 -3.21
C PRO A 110 -5.57 4.43 -2.29
N ILE A 111 -5.29 4.02 -1.06
CA ILE A 111 -6.29 3.80 -0.01
C ILE A 111 -6.08 4.81 1.11
N ARG A 112 -7.11 5.58 1.43
CA ARG A 112 -7.17 6.48 2.59
C ARG A 112 -8.07 5.86 3.64
N THR A 113 -7.50 5.46 4.77
CA THR A 113 -8.22 4.82 5.86
C THR A 113 -9.12 5.81 6.63
N ASN A 114 -10.28 5.33 7.05
CA ASN A 114 -11.04 5.98 8.10
C ASN A 114 -10.41 5.61 9.45
N GLU A 115 -9.53 6.45 9.95
CA GLU A 115 -8.75 6.24 11.18
C GLU A 115 -9.61 6.09 12.45
N ARG A 116 -10.91 6.33 12.39
CA ARG A 116 -11.85 6.00 13.47
C ARG A 116 -12.23 4.52 13.51
N LEU A 117 -11.94 3.79 12.46
CA LEU A 117 -12.26 2.36 12.31
C LEU A 117 -11.01 1.50 12.23
N ILE A 118 -10.04 1.91 11.42
CA ILE A 118 -8.82 1.16 11.18
C ILE A 118 -7.64 2.08 10.94
N THR A 119 -6.52 1.82 11.62
CA THR A 119 -5.29 2.58 11.39
C THR A 119 -4.63 2.14 10.08
N LEU A 120 -3.94 3.08 9.41
CA LEU A 120 -3.26 2.82 8.15
C LEU A 120 -2.23 1.70 8.28
N GLU A 121 -1.47 1.72 9.36
CA GLU A 121 -0.43 0.73 9.68
C GLU A 121 -1.04 -0.65 9.93
N PHE A 122 -2.16 -0.73 10.66
CA PHE A 122 -2.83 -2.00 10.91
C PHE A 122 -3.42 -2.58 9.62
N LEU A 123 -4.02 -1.74 8.77
CA LEU A 123 -4.49 -2.14 7.45
C LEU A 123 -3.35 -2.71 6.60
N LYS A 124 -2.22 -1.98 6.52
CA LYS A 124 -1.03 -2.43 5.81
C LYS A 124 -0.58 -3.80 6.31
N ASN A 125 -0.45 -3.96 7.63
CA ASN A 125 0.04 -5.19 8.22
C ASN A 125 -0.87 -6.39 7.90
N GLN A 126 -2.18 -6.21 7.76
CA GLN A 126 -3.08 -7.27 7.30
C GLN A 126 -2.77 -7.68 5.85
N PHE A 127 -2.60 -6.71 4.94
CA PHE A 127 -2.23 -7.00 3.55
C PHE A 127 -0.85 -7.65 3.41
N ASP A 128 0.06 -7.38 4.36
CA ASP A 128 1.42 -7.91 4.37
C ASP A 128 1.52 -9.34 4.91
N THR A 129 0.46 -9.90 5.50
CA THR A 129 0.47 -11.31 5.89
C THR A 129 0.57 -12.20 4.66
N VAL A 130 1.25 -13.35 4.80
CA VAL A 130 1.43 -14.31 3.71
C VAL A 130 0.09 -14.80 3.18
N GLU A 131 -0.84 -15.07 4.09
CA GLU A 131 -2.19 -15.56 3.81
C GLU A 131 -2.99 -14.53 3.01
N MET A 132 -3.05 -13.28 3.48
CA MET A 132 -3.77 -12.21 2.79
C MET A 132 -3.15 -11.90 1.43
N ASN A 133 -1.84 -11.83 1.33
CA ASN A 133 -1.15 -11.59 0.06
C ASN A 133 -1.44 -12.71 -0.95
N ARG A 134 -1.45 -13.97 -0.51
CA ARG A 134 -1.82 -15.11 -1.35
C ARG A 134 -3.28 -15.02 -1.77
N TYR A 135 -4.18 -14.67 -0.85
CA TYR A 135 -5.60 -14.49 -1.14
C TYR A 135 -5.83 -13.36 -2.17
N VAL A 136 -5.22 -12.20 -1.98
CA VAL A 136 -5.31 -11.06 -2.93
C VAL A 136 -4.83 -11.48 -4.33
N LYS A 137 -3.72 -12.22 -4.41
CA LYS A 137 -3.22 -12.76 -5.68
C LYS A 137 -4.19 -13.74 -6.33
N SER A 138 -4.89 -14.55 -5.54
CA SER A 138 -5.87 -15.52 -6.06
C SER A 138 -7.13 -14.87 -6.65
N LEU A 139 -7.46 -13.64 -6.23
CA LEU A 139 -8.58 -12.86 -6.79
C LEU A 139 -8.26 -12.25 -8.17
N ALA A 140 -6.99 -12.23 -8.55
CA ALA A 140 -6.57 -11.65 -9.82
C ALA A 140 -7.04 -12.51 -11.00
N LYS A 141 -7.51 -11.85 -12.06
CA LYS A 141 -8.09 -12.46 -13.25
C LYS A 141 -7.38 -11.94 -14.51
N GLY A 142 -7.39 -12.74 -15.55
CA GLY A 142 -6.85 -12.40 -16.87
C GLY A 142 -5.95 -13.49 -17.42
N ILE A 143 -5.87 -13.58 -18.75
CA ILE A 143 -5.00 -14.53 -19.45
C ILE A 143 -3.70 -13.85 -19.86
N THR A 144 -3.79 -12.73 -20.57
CA THR A 144 -2.63 -11.98 -21.07
C THR A 144 -2.19 -10.88 -20.09
N LEU A 145 -3.15 -10.23 -19.42
CA LEU A 145 -2.92 -9.18 -18.44
C LEU A 145 -3.64 -9.54 -17.14
N ILE A 146 -2.89 -10.13 -16.23
CA ILE A 146 -3.39 -10.46 -14.91
C ILE A 146 -3.57 -9.17 -14.09
N GLN A 147 -4.76 -8.97 -13.57
CA GLN A 147 -5.07 -7.81 -12.73
C GLN A 147 -6.11 -8.13 -11.65
N LEU A 148 -6.01 -7.43 -10.54
CA LEU A 148 -7.04 -7.42 -9.52
C LEU A 148 -8.13 -6.41 -9.89
N ASN A 149 -9.39 -6.85 -9.93
CA ASN A 149 -10.54 -5.97 -10.20
C ASN A 149 -10.84 -5.07 -9.00
N MET A 150 -11.35 -3.88 -9.28
CA MET A 150 -11.72 -2.94 -8.22
C MET A 150 -12.88 -3.44 -7.36
N GLU A 151 -13.81 -4.19 -7.94
CA GLU A 151 -14.91 -4.79 -7.20
C GLU A 151 -14.41 -5.85 -6.21
N ASP A 152 -13.52 -6.74 -6.67
CA ASP A 152 -12.92 -7.77 -5.82
C ASP A 152 -12.08 -7.13 -4.70
N LEU A 153 -11.30 -6.06 -5.01
CA LEU A 153 -10.51 -5.32 -4.01
C LEU A 153 -11.41 -4.66 -2.95
N ARG A 154 -12.50 -4.02 -3.35
CA ARG A 154 -13.43 -3.34 -2.41
C ARG A 154 -14.07 -4.30 -1.43
N LYS A 155 -14.33 -5.54 -1.84
CA LYS A 155 -15.00 -6.60 -1.06
C LYS A 155 -14.06 -7.46 -0.22
N ILE A 156 -12.75 -7.15 -0.19
CA ILE A 156 -11.83 -7.86 0.70
C ILE A 156 -12.26 -7.64 2.14
N ASN A 157 -12.54 -8.72 2.84
CA ASN A 157 -12.89 -8.70 4.25
C ASN A 157 -11.65 -8.60 5.12
N LEU A 158 -11.65 -7.64 6.03
CA LEU A 158 -10.55 -7.31 6.92
C LEU A 158 -11.05 -7.38 8.37
N ILE A 159 -10.23 -7.84 9.29
CA ILE A 159 -10.55 -7.82 10.72
C ILE A 159 -10.41 -6.39 11.27
N VAL A 160 -11.32 -6.02 12.16
CA VAL A 160 -11.39 -4.69 12.76
C VAL A 160 -11.49 -4.82 14.29
N PRO A 161 -10.38 -5.15 14.97
CA PRO A 161 -10.34 -5.12 16.42
C PRO A 161 -10.44 -3.68 16.96
N PRO A 162 -10.66 -3.47 18.27
CA PRO A 162 -10.64 -2.14 18.88
C PRO A 162 -9.38 -1.35 18.53
N LEU A 163 -9.50 -0.03 18.34
CA LEU A 163 -8.39 0.84 17.94
C LEU A 163 -7.22 0.81 18.91
N GLU A 164 -7.49 0.65 20.20
CA GLU A 164 -6.45 0.50 21.23
C GLU A 164 -5.52 -0.69 20.92
N LEU A 165 -6.11 -1.84 20.62
CA LEU A 165 -5.34 -3.04 20.29
C LEU A 165 -4.61 -2.90 18.93
N GLN A 166 -5.19 -2.18 17.96
CA GLN A 166 -4.51 -1.88 16.70
C GLN A 166 -3.27 -1.02 16.94
N ASN A 167 -3.38 -0.01 17.81
CA ASN A 167 -2.28 0.88 18.17
C ASN A 167 -1.17 0.14 18.95
N GLU A 168 -1.54 -0.69 19.92
CA GLU A 168 -0.59 -1.53 20.66
C GLU A 168 0.19 -2.44 19.70
N TYR A 169 -0.50 -3.08 18.78
CA TYR A 169 0.14 -3.93 17.79
C TYR A 169 1.08 -3.16 16.87
N THR A 170 0.66 -2.00 16.41
CA THR A 170 1.47 -1.13 15.55
C THR A 170 2.74 -0.70 16.28
N ALA A 171 2.63 -0.28 17.53
CA ALA A 171 3.77 0.08 18.36
C ALA A 171 4.74 -1.10 18.54
N PHE A 172 4.20 -2.30 18.77
CA PHE A 172 5.01 -3.52 18.90
C PHE A 172 5.75 -3.86 17.59
N VAL A 173 5.09 -3.79 16.45
CA VAL A 173 5.72 -4.02 15.13
C VAL A 173 6.82 -3.01 14.88
N GLN A 174 6.58 -1.73 15.13
CA GLN A 174 7.59 -0.67 14.97
C GLN A 174 8.82 -0.90 15.86
N GLN A 175 8.62 -1.36 17.09
CA GLN A 175 9.72 -1.71 18.00
C GLN A 175 10.56 -2.86 17.46
N ILE A 176 9.90 -3.90 16.93
CA ILE A 176 10.60 -5.04 16.31
C ILE A 176 11.40 -4.57 15.09
N ASP A 177 10.82 -3.76 14.22
CA ASP A 177 11.51 -3.28 13.02
C ASP A 177 12.71 -2.40 13.37
N LYS A 178 12.59 -1.55 14.40
CA LYS A 178 13.70 -0.76 14.93
C LYS A 178 14.82 -1.67 15.45
N SER A 179 14.49 -2.67 16.26
CA SER A 179 15.47 -3.62 16.81
C SER A 179 16.16 -4.42 15.70
N LYS A 180 15.43 -4.86 14.67
CA LYS A 180 16.01 -5.54 13.50
C LYS A 180 17.00 -4.63 12.77
N PHE A 181 16.66 -3.36 12.59
CA PHE A 181 17.53 -2.39 11.95
C PHE A 181 18.80 -2.12 12.76
N GLU A 182 18.69 -1.98 14.07
CA GLU A 182 19.85 -1.81 14.98
C GLU A 182 20.79 -3.03 14.94
N ILE A 183 20.23 -4.24 14.95
CA ILE A 183 21.00 -5.48 14.83
C ILE A 183 21.70 -5.52 13.47
N TRP A 184 20.99 -5.19 12.40
CA TRP A 184 21.57 -5.16 11.06
C TRP A 184 22.72 -4.16 10.93
N LEU A 185 22.58 -2.94 11.47
CA LEU A 185 23.68 -1.94 11.52
C LEU A 185 24.88 -2.48 12.30
N THR A 186 24.62 -3.15 13.43
CA THR A 186 25.67 -3.74 14.26
C THR A 186 26.43 -4.80 13.47
N LEU A 187 25.74 -5.71 12.81
CA LEU A 187 26.35 -6.76 11.98
C LEU A 187 27.17 -6.20 10.81
N GLN A 188 26.70 -5.13 10.20
CA GLN A 188 27.49 -4.42 9.16
C GLN A 188 28.77 -3.79 9.72
N ASN A 189 28.67 -3.13 10.86
CA ASN A 189 29.82 -2.48 11.48
C ASN A 189 30.91 -3.51 11.89
N TYR A 190 30.50 -4.73 12.22
CA TYR A 190 31.44 -5.82 12.50
C TYR A 190 31.90 -6.57 11.22
N GLY A 191 31.48 -6.15 10.03
CA GLY A 191 31.86 -6.80 8.77
C GLY A 191 31.29 -8.21 8.57
N ILE A 192 30.24 -8.58 9.34
CA ILE A 192 29.62 -9.90 9.28
C ILE A 192 28.68 -10.03 8.08
N ILE A 193 28.09 -8.91 7.64
CA ILE A 193 27.19 -8.85 6.47
C ILE A 193 27.63 -7.73 5.52
N GLU A 194 27.49 -7.98 4.20
CA GLU A 194 27.76 -6.96 3.18
C GLU A 194 26.75 -5.81 3.21
N LYS A 195 27.20 -4.62 2.80
CA LYS A 195 26.32 -3.46 2.58
C LYS A 195 25.33 -3.75 1.44
N ARG A 196 24.21 -4.38 1.72
CA ARG A 196 23.05 -4.35 0.80
C ARG A 196 22.22 -3.12 1.12
N VAL A 197 21.96 -2.32 0.09
CA VAL A 197 21.01 -1.19 0.18
C VAL A 197 19.60 -1.78 0.37
N PHE A 198 18.98 -1.40 1.49
CA PHE A 198 17.56 -1.72 1.74
C PHE A 198 16.69 -0.70 1.03
#